data_3ef20dd7fe969b1bd08471fac015d405
#
_entry.id   3ef20dd7fe969b1bd08471fac015d405
#
_cell.length_a   1.000
_cell.length_b   1.000
_cell.length_c   1.000
_cell.angle_alpha   90.00
_cell.angle_beta   90.00
_cell.angle_gamma   90.00
#
_symmetry.space_group_name_H-M   'P 1'
#
loop_
_entity.id
_entity.type
_entity.pdbx_description
1 polymer ?
#
loop_
_entity_poly.entity_id
_entity_poly.type
_entity_poly.pdbx_seq_one_letter_code
_entity_poly.pdbx_strand_id
1 'polypeptide(L)'
;PFDLDDVIPTLIGAAYDIPVYHPGIIMEGGSVDFNGAGTLITSTACLLNPNRNPHLTKREIEQYLIDYYGVEHILWVDEGIIGDDTDGHIDDTVRFFKEDSVITVIEHNKQDENYSLLKHNLKQLQEMRLPDDRALTIVELPMPDPIYYNDQRLPASYANFYISNLHVIVPTFRNKRDQEALDILKDCFPEREVVGIDSTDIIWGLGSFHCLSQ
;
A
#
# COMPACT_ATOMS: atom_id res chain seq x y z
N PRO A 1 14.88 -14.71 15.29
CA PRO A 1 13.49 -15.10 15.52
C PRO A 1 12.60 -15.05 14.28
N PHE A 2 13.12 -14.66 13.10
CA PHE A 2 12.36 -14.64 11.83
C PHE A 2 12.45 -15.93 11.04
N ASP A 3 13.27 -16.88 11.47
CA ASP A 3 13.52 -18.17 10.83
C ASP A 3 12.27 -19.06 10.69
N LEU A 4 11.27 -18.87 11.54
CA LEU A 4 9.99 -19.56 11.44
C LEU A 4 9.04 -18.90 10.44
N ASP A 5 9.09 -17.58 10.30
CA ASP A 5 8.24 -16.84 9.36
C ASP A 5 8.75 -17.01 7.91
N ASP A 6 10.06 -17.01 7.73
CA ASP A 6 10.72 -17.18 6.43
C ASP A 6 10.38 -18.50 5.71
N VAL A 7 10.07 -19.54 6.46
CA VAL A 7 9.72 -20.86 5.88
C VAL A 7 8.23 -21.03 5.57
N ILE A 8 7.35 -20.11 6.02
CA ILE A 8 5.89 -20.24 5.86
C ILE A 8 5.48 -20.34 4.38
N PRO A 9 5.97 -19.52 3.43
CA PRO A 9 5.61 -19.66 2.02
C PRO A 9 5.95 -21.04 1.45
N THR A 10 7.11 -21.59 1.83
CA THR A 10 7.54 -22.92 1.42
C THR A 10 6.61 -24.01 1.98
N LEU A 11 6.19 -23.89 3.24
CA LEU A 11 5.27 -24.85 3.88
C LEU A 11 3.88 -24.78 3.26
N ILE A 12 3.38 -23.59 2.95
CA ILE A 12 2.10 -23.38 2.25
C ILE A 12 2.18 -23.99 0.85
N GLY A 13 3.23 -23.70 0.09
CA GLY A 13 3.44 -24.28 -1.23
C GLY A 13 3.43 -25.81 -1.21
N ALA A 14 4.13 -26.42 -0.23
CA ALA A 14 4.13 -27.86 -0.06
C ALA A 14 2.76 -28.42 0.34
N ALA A 15 2.01 -27.73 1.20
CA ALA A 15 0.70 -28.17 1.67
C ALA A 15 -0.37 -28.13 0.57
N TYR A 16 -0.27 -27.21 -0.39
CA TYR A 16 -1.24 -27.01 -1.46
C TYR A 16 -0.73 -27.42 -2.85
N ASP A 17 0.45 -28.06 -2.93
CA ASP A 17 1.10 -28.47 -4.19
C ASP A 17 1.29 -27.28 -5.16
N ILE A 18 1.74 -26.15 -4.62
CA ILE A 18 2.01 -24.92 -5.38
C ILE A 18 3.53 -24.75 -5.54
N PRO A 19 4.04 -24.54 -6.78
CA PRO A 19 5.46 -24.24 -6.99
C PRO A 19 5.88 -22.98 -6.23
N VAL A 20 6.98 -23.07 -5.50
CA VAL A 20 7.57 -21.94 -4.75
C VAL A 20 8.90 -21.57 -5.38
N TYR A 21 9.10 -20.28 -5.62
CA TYR A 21 10.34 -19.72 -6.14
C TYR A 21 10.98 -18.82 -5.09
N HIS A 22 12.31 -18.91 -4.96
CA HIS A 22 13.10 -18.11 -4.03
C HIS A 22 14.05 -17.21 -4.82
N PRO A 23 13.62 -16.00 -5.22
CA PRO A 23 14.38 -15.12 -6.10
C PRO A 23 15.64 -14.50 -5.45
N GLY A 24 15.75 -14.57 -4.11
CA GLY A 24 16.89 -14.01 -3.39
C GLY A 24 16.87 -12.48 -3.25
N ILE A 25 15.69 -11.88 -3.38
CA ILE A 25 15.43 -10.46 -3.11
C ILE A 25 14.53 -10.35 -1.87
N ILE A 26 14.76 -9.32 -1.07
CA ILE A 26 13.85 -8.96 0.03
C ILE A 26 12.71 -8.15 -0.57
N MET A 27 11.47 -8.66 -0.41
CA MET A 27 10.26 -8.06 -0.95
C MET A 27 9.09 -8.34 0.01
N GLU A 28 8.31 -7.33 0.30
CA GLU A 28 7.12 -7.42 1.14
C GLU A 28 5.84 -7.20 0.31
N GLY A 29 4.76 -7.90 0.62
CA GLY A 29 3.48 -7.78 -0.09
C GLY A 29 2.92 -6.36 -0.08
N GLY A 30 3.01 -5.65 1.06
CA GLY A 30 2.56 -4.27 1.21
C GLY A 30 3.42 -3.23 0.49
N SER A 31 4.61 -3.61 0.00
CA SER A 31 5.50 -2.71 -0.74
C SER A 31 5.07 -2.48 -2.19
N VAL A 32 4.11 -3.25 -2.71
CA VAL A 32 3.64 -3.19 -4.10
C VAL A 32 2.11 -3.23 -4.18
N ASP A 33 1.54 -2.54 -5.16
CA ASP A 33 0.11 -2.65 -5.50
C ASP A 33 -0.07 -2.76 -7.02
N PHE A 34 -1.11 -3.47 -7.47
CA PHE A 34 -1.27 -3.87 -8.86
C PHE A 34 -2.59 -3.39 -9.45
N ASN A 35 -2.59 -2.96 -10.72
CA ASN A 35 -3.82 -2.62 -11.42
C ASN A 35 -4.51 -3.82 -12.10
N GLY A 36 -3.90 -5.00 -12.08
CA GLY A 36 -4.40 -6.19 -12.77
C GLY A 36 -4.25 -6.17 -14.31
N ALA A 37 -3.63 -5.13 -14.87
CA ALA A 37 -3.43 -4.92 -16.29
C ALA A 37 -1.95 -4.64 -16.66
N GLY A 38 -1.03 -5.25 -15.92
CA GLY A 38 0.40 -5.18 -16.18
C GLY A 38 1.12 -3.96 -15.60
N THR A 39 0.46 -3.12 -14.80
CA THR A 39 1.09 -2.01 -14.10
C THR A 39 1.16 -2.26 -12.59
N LEU A 40 2.30 -1.95 -12.00
CA LEU A 40 2.57 -1.98 -10.57
C LEU A 40 2.94 -0.58 -10.09
N ILE A 41 2.55 -0.24 -8.86
CA ILE A 41 3.01 0.95 -8.15
C ILE A 41 3.73 0.55 -6.86
N THR A 42 4.79 1.29 -6.53
CA THR A 42 5.64 1.07 -5.35
C THR A 42 6.24 2.38 -4.86
N SER A 43 7.01 2.33 -3.76
CA SER A 43 7.71 3.50 -3.21
C SER A 43 9.24 3.36 -3.26
N THR A 44 9.93 4.48 -3.48
CA THR A 44 11.39 4.54 -3.40
C THR A 44 11.87 4.43 -1.95
N ALA A 45 11.15 5.00 -1.01
CA ALA A 45 11.48 4.93 0.42
C ALA A 45 11.59 3.48 0.90
N CYS A 46 10.73 2.58 0.42
CA CYS A 46 10.75 1.16 0.77
C CYS A 46 11.76 0.37 -0.09
N LEU A 47 11.50 0.20 -1.39
CA LEU A 47 12.25 -0.75 -2.21
C LEU A 47 13.70 -0.35 -2.46
N LEU A 48 14.04 0.94 -2.40
CA LEU A 48 15.41 1.42 -2.51
C LEU A 48 16.05 1.70 -1.14
N ASN A 49 15.39 1.32 -0.05
CA ASN A 49 15.97 1.45 1.28
C ASN A 49 17.18 0.51 1.42
N PRO A 50 18.35 1.01 1.91
CA PRO A 50 19.56 0.20 2.03
C PRO A 50 19.46 -0.96 3.03
N ASN A 51 18.40 -1.00 3.86
CA ASN A 51 18.18 -2.11 4.79
C ASN A 51 17.57 -3.37 4.14
N ARG A 52 17.23 -3.33 2.84
CA ARG A 52 16.65 -4.46 2.10
C ARG A 52 17.65 -5.05 1.10
N ASN A 53 17.80 -4.41 -0.06
CA ASN A 53 18.58 -4.91 -1.18
C ASN A 53 19.69 -3.93 -1.57
N PRO A 54 20.66 -3.59 -0.68
CA PRO A 54 21.66 -2.53 -0.93
C PRO A 54 22.63 -2.85 -2.07
N HIS A 55 22.66 -4.09 -2.51
CA HIS A 55 23.50 -4.56 -3.61
C HIS A 55 22.80 -4.46 -4.98
N LEU A 56 21.52 -4.13 -5.01
CA LEU A 56 20.73 -4.00 -6.24
C LEU A 56 20.49 -2.53 -6.59
N THR A 57 20.60 -2.23 -7.87
CA THR A 57 20.17 -0.95 -8.45
C THR A 57 18.65 -0.94 -8.65
N LYS A 58 18.06 0.25 -8.80
CA LYS A 58 16.63 0.40 -9.14
C LYS A 58 16.25 -0.46 -10.35
N ARG A 59 17.07 -0.44 -11.42
CA ARG A 59 16.82 -1.22 -12.63
C ARG A 59 16.82 -2.74 -12.39
N GLU A 60 17.68 -3.23 -11.52
CA GLU A 60 17.72 -4.64 -11.17
C GLU A 60 16.48 -5.02 -10.33
N ILE A 61 16.06 -4.16 -9.41
CA ILE A 61 14.80 -4.36 -8.67
C ILE A 61 13.61 -4.36 -9.63
N GLU A 62 13.53 -3.42 -10.57
CA GLU A 62 12.49 -3.40 -11.61
C GLU A 62 12.48 -4.70 -12.43
N GLN A 63 13.63 -5.27 -12.74
CA GLN A 63 13.71 -6.55 -13.45
C GLN A 63 13.14 -7.69 -12.61
N TYR A 64 13.40 -7.74 -11.30
CA TYR A 64 12.75 -8.71 -10.41
C TYR A 64 11.22 -8.55 -10.39
N LEU A 65 10.72 -7.31 -10.34
CA LEU A 65 9.28 -7.05 -10.37
C LEU A 65 8.65 -7.56 -11.69
N ILE A 66 9.30 -7.32 -12.81
CA ILE A 66 8.87 -7.81 -14.12
C ILE A 66 8.87 -9.34 -14.17
N ASP A 67 9.97 -9.97 -13.75
CA ASP A 67 10.17 -11.41 -13.89
C ASP A 67 9.26 -12.23 -12.96
N TYR A 68 9.00 -11.75 -11.75
CA TYR A 68 8.29 -12.53 -10.73
C TYR A 68 6.83 -12.11 -10.54
N TYR A 69 6.46 -10.86 -10.81
CA TYR A 69 5.06 -10.41 -10.77
C TYR A 69 4.41 -10.33 -12.14
N GLY A 70 5.19 -10.47 -13.23
CA GLY A 70 4.66 -10.47 -14.58
C GLY A 70 4.11 -9.11 -15.02
N VAL A 71 4.61 -8.02 -14.45
CA VAL A 71 4.24 -6.65 -14.82
C VAL A 71 5.13 -6.14 -15.95
N GLU A 72 4.62 -5.17 -16.71
CA GLU A 72 5.34 -4.54 -17.84
C GLU A 72 5.66 -3.08 -17.55
N HIS A 73 4.97 -2.47 -16.58
CA HIS A 73 5.11 -1.05 -16.25
C HIS A 73 5.14 -0.84 -14.74
N ILE A 74 6.07 0.01 -14.29
CA ILE A 74 6.29 0.24 -12.86
C ILE A 74 6.23 1.74 -12.59
N LEU A 75 5.36 2.14 -11.67
CA LEU A 75 5.21 3.50 -11.18
C LEU A 75 5.86 3.62 -9.81
N TRP A 76 6.50 4.76 -9.55
CA TRP A 76 7.22 5.02 -8.31
C TRP A 76 6.75 6.32 -7.66
N VAL A 77 6.30 6.25 -6.43
CA VAL A 77 6.21 7.41 -5.54
C VAL A 77 7.40 7.42 -4.57
N ASP A 78 7.64 8.54 -3.90
CA ASP A 78 8.83 8.63 -3.05
C ASP A 78 8.56 8.30 -1.60
N GLU A 79 7.41 8.70 -1.05
CA GLU A 79 7.23 8.82 0.38
C GLU A 79 6.18 7.84 0.93
N GLY A 80 6.39 7.42 2.19
CA GLY A 80 5.39 6.75 3.03
C GLY A 80 4.63 7.71 3.93
N ILE A 81 4.09 7.19 5.03
CA ILE A 81 3.46 7.97 6.10
C ILE A 81 4.25 7.88 7.41
N ILE A 82 4.11 8.90 8.25
CA ILE A 82 4.76 8.91 9.57
C ILE A 82 4.16 7.84 10.47
N GLY A 83 5.04 7.12 11.16
CA GLY A 83 4.68 6.00 12.06
C GLY A 83 4.78 4.63 11.42
N ASP A 84 4.87 4.56 10.10
CA ASP A 84 5.13 3.32 9.38
C ASP A 84 6.57 2.84 9.61
N ASP A 85 6.72 1.63 10.14
CA ASP A 85 8.00 0.98 10.42
C ASP A 85 8.52 0.14 9.25
N THR A 86 7.77 0.10 8.16
CA THR A 86 8.13 -0.61 6.92
C THR A 86 8.87 0.26 5.91
N ASP A 87 9.28 1.45 6.31
CA ASP A 87 9.99 2.44 5.48
C ASP A 87 9.18 2.94 4.27
N GLY A 88 7.86 2.97 4.35
CA GLY A 88 7.01 3.56 3.32
C GLY A 88 6.37 2.54 2.38
N HIS A 89 5.69 1.54 2.94
CA HIS A 89 4.85 0.65 2.15
C HIS A 89 3.80 1.42 1.36
N ILE A 90 3.56 0.99 0.13
CA ILE A 90 2.64 1.64 -0.79
C ILE A 90 1.17 1.47 -0.36
N ASP A 91 0.84 0.37 0.32
CA ASP A 91 -0.51 0.02 0.73
C ASP A 91 -1.09 0.97 1.80
N ASP A 92 -0.25 1.78 2.43
CA ASP A 92 -0.67 2.86 3.33
C ASP A 92 -0.87 4.21 2.62
N THR A 93 -0.45 4.33 1.35
CA THR A 93 -0.45 5.63 0.65
C THR A 93 -1.23 5.64 -0.65
N VAL A 94 -1.05 4.62 -1.53
CA VAL A 94 -1.66 4.59 -2.86
C VAL A 94 -2.13 3.18 -3.19
N ARG A 95 -3.38 3.06 -3.67
CA ARG A 95 -3.98 1.79 -4.05
C ARG A 95 -4.69 1.90 -5.39
N PHE A 96 -4.49 0.93 -6.28
CA PHE A 96 -5.32 0.80 -7.46
C PHE A 96 -6.73 0.32 -7.08
N PHE A 97 -7.74 0.87 -7.76
CA PHE A 97 -9.12 0.37 -7.68
C PHE A 97 -9.71 0.06 -9.06
N LYS A 98 -9.02 0.48 -10.13
CA LYS A 98 -9.27 0.12 -11.54
C LYS A 98 -7.93 0.12 -12.29
N GLU A 99 -7.96 -0.35 -13.54
CA GLU A 99 -6.77 -0.44 -14.38
C GLU A 99 -6.04 0.90 -14.58
N ASP A 100 -6.76 2.03 -14.58
CA ASP A 100 -6.26 3.37 -14.81
C ASP A 100 -6.50 4.33 -13.66
N SER A 101 -6.91 3.83 -12.50
CA SER A 101 -7.40 4.67 -11.41
C SER A 101 -6.81 4.27 -10.07
N VAL A 102 -6.31 5.26 -9.33
CA VAL A 102 -5.74 5.08 -7.99
C VAL A 102 -6.48 5.91 -6.95
N ILE A 103 -6.52 5.39 -5.74
CA ILE A 103 -6.83 6.13 -4.52
C ILE A 103 -5.50 6.52 -3.90
N THR A 104 -5.34 7.75 -3.48
CA THR A 104 -4.17 8.22 -2.73
C THR A 104 -4.60 8.96 -1.47
N VAL A 105 -3.93 8.69 -0.36
CA VAL A 105 -4.22 9.41 0.87
C VAL A 105 -3.66 10.83 0.82
N ILE A 106 -4.39 11.75 1.43
CA ILE A 106 -4.01 13.16 1.53
C ILE A 106 -4.18 13.67 2.96
N GLU A 107 -3.31 14.61 3.36
CA GLU A 107 -3.43 15.35 4.60
C GLU A 107 -3.68 16.83 4.29
N HIS A 108 -4.77 17.37 4.85
CA HIS A 108 -5.15 18.79 4.63
C HIS A 108 -4.53 19.75 5.65
N ASN A 109 -4.16 19.24 6.84
CA ASN A 109 -3.54 20.04 7.87
C ASN A 109 -2.07 20.30 7.52
N LYS A 110 -1.76 21.52 7.15
CA LYS A 110 -0.39 21.93 6.78
C LYS A 110 0.64 21.83 7.90
N GLN A 111 0.18 21.67 9.14
CA GLN A 111 1.04 21.49 10.32
C GLN A 111 1.29 20.01 10.63
N ASP A 112 0.59 19.09 9.97
CA ASP A 112 0.83 17.66 10.11
C ASP A 112 2.08 17.24 9.35
N GLU A 113 2.85 16.34 9.93
CA GLU A 113 4.10 15.81 9.34
C GLU A 113 3.85 15.10 8.00
N ASN A 114 2.69 14.47 7.82
CA ASN A 114 2.30 13.81 6.58
C ASN A 114 1.95 14.79 5.44
N TYR A 115 1.67 16.07 5.73
CA TYR A 115 1.19 17.01 4.71
C TYR A 115 2.15 17.14 3.52
N SER A 116 3.44 17.36 3.79
CA SER A 116 4.43 17.58 2.72
C SER A 116 4.72 16.30 1.94
N LEU A 117 4.79 15.16 2.63
CA LEU A 117 5.05 13.84 2.06
C LEU A 117 3.94 13.42 1.08
N LEU A 118 2.70 13.43 1.55
CA LEU A 118 1.55 13.03 0.75
C LEU A 118 1.24 14.01 -0.39
N LYS A 119 1.50 15.30 -0.19
CA LYS A 119 1.40 16.29 -1.27
C LYS A 119 2.44 16.06 -2.36
N HIS A 120 3.65 15.63 -1.99
CA HIS A 120 4.69 15.26 -2.94
C HIS A 120 4.26 14.05 -3.78
N ASN A 121 3.79 12.98 -3.13
CA ASN A 121 3.28 11.79 -3.81
C ASN A 121 2.12 12.11 -4.75
N LEU A 122 1.15 12.93 -4.31
CA LEU A 122 0.04 13.35 -5.17
C LEU A 122 0.53 14.06 -6.44
N LYS A 123 1.53 14.94 -6.32
CA LYS A 123 2.12 15.61 -7.47
C LYS A 123 2.79 14.63 -8.43
N GLN A 124 3.53 13.66 -7.91
CA GLN A 124 4.14 12.61 -8.74
C GLN A 124 3.08 11.80 -9.48
N LEU A 125 2.00 11.38 -8.81
CA LEU A 125 0.89 10.64 -9.44
C LEU A 125 0.23 11.44 -10.58
N GLN A 126 0.07 12.74 -10.44
CA GLN A 126 -0.49 13.62 -11.49
C GLN A 126 0.41 13.70 -12.74
N GLU A 127 1.73 13.54 -12.57
CA GLU A 127 2.71 13.56 -13.65
C GLU A 127 2.90 12.17 -14.30
N MET A 128 2.49 11.08 -13.63
CA MET A 128 2.62 9.71 -14.13
C MET A 128 1.73 9.44 -15.33
N ARG A 129 2.19 8.51 -16.17
CA ARG A 129 1.45 8.03 -17.33
C ARG A 129 1.43 6.51 -17.35
N LEU A 130 0.34 5.97 -17.84
CA LEU A 130 0.21 4.56 -18.17
C LEU A 130 0.94 4.23 -19.49
N PRO A 131 1.15 2.95 -19.82
CA PRO A 131 1.86 2.55 -21.05
C PRO A 131 1.30 3.14 -22.35
N ASP A 132 0.01 3.47 -22.38
CA ASP A 132 -0.70 4.08 -23.52
C ASP A 132 -0.73 5.63 -23.45
N ASP A 133 0.12 6.22 -22.61
CA ASP A 133 0.24 7.68 -22.37
C ASP A 133 -0.96 8.35 -21.68
N ARG A 134 -1.96 7.58 -21.23
CA ARG A 134 -3.07 8.11 -20.43
C ARG A 134 -2.58 8.51 -19.03
N ALA A 135 -3.13 9.62 -18.50
CA ALA A 135 -2.95 9.99 -17.11
C ALA A 135 -3.74 9.05 -16.19
N LEU A 136 -3.26 8.87 -14.97
CA LEU A 136 -4.02 8.22 -13.92
C LEU A 136 -5.25 9.06 -13.53
N THR A 137 -6.37 8.41 -13.30
CA THR A 137 -7.48 8.98 -12.55
C THR A 137 -7.16 8.86 -11.06
N ILE A 138 -7.15 9.98 -10.35
CA ILE A 138 -6.74 10.03 -8.94
C ILE A 138 -7.94 10.39 -8.08
N VAL A 139 -8.23 9.56 -7.08
CA VAL A 139 -9.22 9.83 -6.03
C VAL A 139 -8.48 10.11 -4.73
N GLU A 140 -8.74 11.25 -4.15
CA GLU A 140 -8.15 11.65 -2.88
C GLU A 140 -8.93 11.07 -1.71
N LEU A 141 -8.23 10.42 -0.78
CA LEU A 141 -8.78 9.82 0.43
C LEU A 141 -8.19 10.56 1.64
N PRO A 142 -9.00 11.06 2.59
CA PRO A 142 -8.45 11.78 3.74
C PRO A 142 -7.64 10.86 4.65
N MET A 143 -6.62 11.41 5.33
CA MET A 143 -6.01 10.74 6.48
C MET A 143 -6.92 10.88 7.72
N PRO A 144 -6.96 9.89 8.63
CA PRO A 144 -7.52 10.09 9.96
C PRO A 144 -6.70 11.13 10.75
N ASP A 145 -7.29 11.74 11.78
CA ASP A 145 -6.52 12.53 12.72
C ASP A 145 -5.43 11.64 13.35
N PRO A 146 -4.23 12.17 13.71
CA PRO A 146 -3.13 11.38 14.23
C PRO A 146 -3.50 10.53 15.44
N ILE A 147 -3.12 9.27 15.41
CA ILE A 147 -3.32 8.32 16.51
C ILE A 147 -1.97 8.04 17.15
N TYR A 148 -1.92 8.07 18.49
CA TYR A 148 -0.70 7.86 19.25
C TYR A 148 -0.86 6.73 20.26
N TYR A 149 0.21 5.97 20.44
CA TYR A 149 0.36 5.01 21.53
C TYR A 149 1.76 5.16 22.14
N ASN A 150 1.86 5.39 23.44
CA ASN A 150 3.12 5.65 24.15
C ASN A 150 3.99 6.72 23.47
N ASP A 151 3.39 7.85 23.10
CA ASP A 151 4.01 8.97 22.38
C ASP A 151 4.51 8.65 20.96
N GLN A 152 4.32 7.43 20.47
CA GLN A 152 4.61 7.04 19.11
C GLN A 152 3.35 7.26 18.24
N ARG A 153 3.49 7.96 17.11
CA ARG A 153 2.45 8.05 16.10
C ARG A 153 2.29 6.69 15.42
N LEU A 154 1.05 6.23 15.24
CA LEU A 154 0.73 5.00 14.56
C LEU A 154 0.41 5.28 13.08
N PRO A 155 0.73 4.34 12.17
CA PRO A 155 0.52 4.50 10.71
C PRO A 155 -0.95 4.24 10.32
N ALA A 156 -1.87 4.94 10.94
CA ALA A 156 -3.29 4.79 10.65
C ALA A 156 -3.61 5.38 9.27
N SER A 157 -4.07 4.53 8.35
CA SER A 157 -4.45 4.92 7.00
C SER A 157 -5.69 4.19 6.53
N TYR A 158 -6.65 4.92 5.94
CA TYR A 158 -7.80 4.29 5.28
C TYR A 158 -7.43 3.57 3.97
N ALA A 159 -6.23 3.82 3.40
CA ALA A 159 -5.77 3.09 2.22
C ALA A 159 -5.36 1.64 2.52
N ASN A 160 -5.16 1.28 3.78
CA ASN A 160 -4.84 -0.08 4.20
C ASN A 160 -6.08 -0.99 4.22
N PHE A 161 -6.99 -0.79 3.26
CA PHE A 161 -8.19 -1.62 3.06
C PHE A 161 -7.85 -2.93 2.33
N TYR A 162 -8.63 -3.96 2.62
CA TYR A 162 -8.57 -5.26 1.95
C TYR A 162 -9.70 -5.42 0.94
N ILE A 163 -9.38 -5.84 -0.29
CA ILE A 163 -10.35 -6.10 -1.35
C ILE A 163 -10.61 -7.60 -1.45
N SER A 164 -11.83 -8.02 -1.19
CA SER A 164 -12.30 -9.38 -1.46
C SER A 164 -13.23 -9.41 -2.67
N ASN A 165 -13.74 -10.59 -3.02
CA ASN A 165 -14.65 -10.73 -4.16
C ASN A 165 -15.94 -9.90 -4.02
N LEU A 166 -16.49 -9.81 -2.81
CA LEU A 166 -17.78 -9.16 -2.52
C LEU A 166 -17.65 -7.91 -1.65
N HIS A 167 -16.56 -7.75 -0.92
CA HIS A 167 -16.41 -6.69 0.06
C HIS A 167 -15.11 -5.92 -0.09
N VAL A 168 -15.12 -4.67 0.34
CA VAL A 168 -13.93 -3.89 0.66
C VAL A 168 -13.95 -3.65 2.16
N ILE A 169 -13.00 -4.25 2.88
CA ILE A 169 -12.89 -4.12 4.33
C ILE A 169 -11.97 -2.93 4.63
N VAL A 170 -12.52 -1.91 5.24
CA VAL A 170 -11.85 -0.63 5.46
C VAL A 170 -11.55 -0.45 6.95
N PRO A 171 -10.31 -0.15 7.33
CA PRO A 171 -10.00 0.19 8.71
C PRO A 171 -10.66 1.51 9.07
N THR A 172 -11.33 1.56 10.22
CA THR A 172 -11.85 2.78 10.83
C THR A 172 -11.19 3.00 12.20
N PHE A 173 -11.16 4.23 12.66
CA PHE A 173 -10.31 4.61 13.79
C PHE A 173 -11.06 5.43 14.85
N ARG A 174 -12.40 5.28 14.97
CA ARG A 174 -13.27 6.12 15.83
C ARG A 174 -13.07 7.61 15.54
N ASN A 175 -12.84 7.93 14.27
CA ASN A 175 -12.47 9.26 13.80
C ASN A 175 -13.63 9.93 13.08
N LYS A 176 -13.71 11.25 13.15
CA LYS A 176 -14.74 12.04 12.46
C LYS A 176 -14.73 11.88 10.92
N ARG A 177 -13.59 11.43 10.36
CA ARG A 177 -13.42 11.22 8.91
C ARG A 177 -13.73 9.79 8.46
N ASP A 178 -14.02 8.86 9.39
CA ASP A 178 -14.33 7.47 9.03
C ASP A 178 -15.46 7.39 8.00
N GLN A 179 -16.54 8.13 8.22
CA GLN A 179 -17.68 8.11 7.31
C GLN A 179 -17.35 8.71 5.93
N GLU A 180 -16.59 9.79 5.88
CA GLU A 180 -16.12 10.42 4.64
C GLU A 180 -15.27 9.42 3.82
N ALA A 181 -14.34 8.74 4.47
CA ALA A 181 -13.50 7.73 3.80
C ALA A 181 -14.33 6.55 3.26
N LEU A 182 -15.29 6.05 4.05
CA LEU A 182 -16.17 4.98 3.61
C LEU A 182 -17.05 5.38 2.42
N ASP A 183 -17.54 6.60 2.38
CA ASP A 183 -18.41 7.08 1.28
C ASP A 183 -17.58 7.27 -0.01
N ILE A 184 -16.35 7.78 0.06
CA ILE A 184 -15.43 7.85 -1.08
C ILE A 184 -15.16 6.45 -1.63
N LEU A 185 -14.88 5.48 -0.75
CA LEU A 185 -14.58 4.12 -1.16
C LEU A 185 -15.79 3.40 -1.77
N LYS A 186 -17.02 3.67 -1.30
CA LYS A 186 -18.25 3.17 -1.94
C LYS A 186 -18.39 3.65 -3.38
N ASP A 187 -18.04 4.90 -3.65
CA ASP A 187 -18.08 5.44 -5.01
C ASP A 187 -17.01 4.79 -5.91
N CYS A 188 -15.85 4.42 -5.34
CA CYS A 188 -14.79 3.71 -6.06
C CYS A 188 -15.14 2.25 -6.37
N PHE A 189 -15.90 1.58 -5.48
CA PHE A 189 -16.23 0.15 -5.56
C PHE A 189 -17.74 -0.11 -5.60
N PRO A 190 -18.47 0.38 -6.62
CA PRO A 190 -19.94 0.25 -6.67
C PRO A 190 -20.43 -1.21 -6.75
N GLU A 191 -19.57 -2.15 -7.18
CA GLU A 191 -19.91 -3.57 -7.29
C GLU A 191 -19.59 -4.38 -6.02
N ARG A 192 -19.09 -3.71 -4.96
CA ARG A 192 -18.74 -4.35 -3.69
C ARG A 192 -19.37 -3.66 -2.51
N GLU A 193 -19.64 -4.41 -1.47
CA GLU A 193 -20.03 -3.84 -0.19
C GLU A 193 -18.81 -3.29 0.55
N VAL A 194 -18.81 -2.00 0.84
CA VAL A 194 -17.75 -1.35 1.62
C VAL A 194 -18.10 -1.39 3.10
N VAL A 195 -17.29 -2.10 3.87
CA VAL A 195 -17.52 -2.36 5.31
C VAL A 195 -16.41 -1.72 6.13
N GLY A 196 -16.77 -0.77 6.98
CA GLY A 196 -15.85 -0.21 7.97
C GLY A 196 -15.74 -1.11 9.19
N ILE A 197 -14.53 -1.44 9.62
CA ILE A 197 -14.27 -2.20 10.84
C ILE A 197 -13.31 -1.40 11.72
N ASP A 198 -13.65 -1.23 12.99
CA ASP A 198 -12.82 -0.53 13.96
C ASP A 198 -11.45 -1.21 14.12
N SER A 199 -10.41 -0.52 13.73
CA SER A 199 -9.02 -0.94 13.76
C SER A 199 -8.19 -0.21 14.81
N THR A 200 -8.83 0.54 15.71
CA THR A 200 -8.12 1.35 16.72
C THR A 200 -7.18 0.51 17.59
N ASP A 201 -7.55 -0.72 17.90
CA ASP A 201 -6.71 -1.62 18.69
C ASP A 201 -5.77 -2.46 17.81
N ILE A 202 -6.14 -2.71 16.56
CA ILE A 202 -5.34 -3.46 15.58
C ILE A 202 -4.10 -2.68 15.16
N ILE A 203 -4.24 -1.37 14.95
CA ILE A 203 -3.17 -0.50 14.46
C ILE A 203 -1.97 -0.38 15.45
N TRP A 204 -2.11 -0.84 16.69
CA TRP A 204 -0.97 -0.96 17.60
C TRP A 204 0.10 -1.93 17.11
N GLY A 205 -0.28 -2.88 16.23
CA GLY A 205 0.65 -3.76 15.52
C GLY A 205 1.30 -3.13 14.29
N LEU A 206 1.15 -1.80 14.09
CA LEU A 206 1.71 -0.99 13.02
C LEU A 206 1.22 -1.36 11.61
N GLY A 207 0.04 -1.99 11.52
CA GLY A 207 -0.65 -2.30 10.28
C GLY A 207 -2.13 -2.56 10.50
N SER A 208 -2.92 -2.61 9.42
CA SER A 208 -4.33 -2.97 9.51
C SER A 208 -4.71 -4.05 8.48
N PHE A 209 -5.86 -3.98 7.80
CA PHE A 209 -6.39 -5.17 7.11
C PHE A 209 -5.58 -5.63 5.90
N HIS A 210 -4.97 -4.73 5.13
CA HIS A 210 -4.10 -5.14 4.03
C HIS A 210 -2.80 -5.73 4.56
N CYS A 211 -2.16 -5.08 5.53
CA CYS A 211 -0.94 -5.58 6.16
C CYS A 211 -1.11 -6.94 6.86
N LEU A 212 -2.33 -7.29 7.30
CA LEU A 212 -2.64 -8.57 7.94
C LEU A 212 -3.06 -9.66 6.94
N SER A 213 -3.13 -9.36 5.65
CA SER A 213 -3.58 -10.27 4.59
C SER A 213 -2.48 -10.57 3.59
N GLN A 214 -2.63 -11.72 2.93
CA GLN A 214 -1.72 -12.16 1.87
C GLN A 214 -2.52 -12.86 0.77
#